data_900fd71f0ab0be45211eeba0f14ef215
#
_entry.id   900fd71f0ab0be45211eeba0f14ef215
#
_cell.length_a   1.000
_cell.length_b   1.000
_cell.length_c   1.000
_cell.angle_alpha   90.00
_cell.angle_beta   90.00
_cell.angle_gamma   90.00
#
_symmetry.space_group_name_H-M   'P 1'
#
loop_
_entity.id
_entity.type
_entity.pdbx_description
1 polymer ?
#
loop_
_entity_poly.entity_id
_entity_poly.type
_entity_poly.pdbx_seq_one_letter_code
_entity_poly.pdbx_strand_id
1 'polypeptide(L)'
;ANGNAGYASKFVLGSQESSFSGNIILSQKGTQPGGAILQITGTALANATVDLSGSINQSSSALTLQISNAASLAGLNDADGFSGTHKGRVQSANSSRANLTLTGNGNYTYGGNIGATTQHSGVNGNTTPTGGINLIMAGTGTQNLTGTVINANITAQGGALKINNSSACSKYYIRV
;
A
#
# COMPACT_ATOMS: atom_id res chain seq x y z
N ALA A 1 -2.88 -20.53 28.22
CA ALA A 1 -3.54 -19.44 27.50
C ALA A 1 -3.36 -19.70 26.01
N ASN A 2 -4.41 -20.18 25.32
CA ASN A 2 -4.43 -20.27 23.88
C ASN A 2 -4.50 -18.85 23.33
N GLY A 3 -3.37 -18.31 22.91
CA GLY A 3 -3.32 -17.08 22.16
C GLY A 3 -4.07 -17.28 20.84
N ASN A 4 -5.22 -16.66 20.70
CA ASN A 4 -5.92 -16.58 19.41
C ASN A 4 -4.96 -15.93 18.40
N ALA A 5 -4.44 -16.74 17.51
CA ALA A 5 -3.67 -16.24 16.38
C ALA A 5 -4.61 -15.38 15.52
N GLY A 6 -4.34 -14.09 15.44
CA GLY A 6 -5.14 -13.18 14.63
C GLY A 6 -4.94 -13.48 13.16
N TYR A 7 -6.03 -13.74 12.46
CA TYR A 7 -6.03 -13.98 11.01
C TYR A 7 -6.40 -12.67 10.30
N ALA A 8 -5.57 -12.21 9.38
CA ALA A 8 -5.97 -11.17 8.44
C ALA A 8 -6.84 -11.78 7.35
N SER A 9 -7.92 -11.11 7.01
CA SER A 9 -8.69 -11.44 5.82
C SER A 9 -7.90 -11.00 4.59
N LYS A 10 -7.60 -11.93 3.67
CA LYS A 10 -6.87 -11.64 2.44
C LYS A 10 -7.79 -11.78 1.24
N PHE A 11 -7.87 -10.72 0.45
CA PHE A 11 -8.54 -10.70 -0.84
C PHE A 11 -7.51 -10.54 -1.95
N VAL A 12 -7.59 -11.37 -2.99
CA VAL A 12 -6.62 -11.39 -4.10
C VAL A 12 -7.33 -11.01 -5.39
N LEU A 13 -6.89 -9.93 -6.03
CA LEU A 13 -7.30 -9.53 -7.36
C LEU A 13 -6.18 -9.87 -8.35
N GLY A 14 -6.49 -10.79 -9.26
CA GLY A 14 -5.58 -11.17 -10.34
C GLY A 14 -5.57 -10.17 -11.50
N SER A 15 -4.83 -10.52 -12.55
CA SER A 15 -4.65 -9.72 -13.76
C SER A 15 -5.84 -9.75 -14.72
N GLN A 16 -7.04 -10.12 -14.26
CA GLN A 16 -8.22 -10.07 -15.11
C GLN A 16 -8.43 -8.65 -15.60
N GLU A 17 -8.65 -8.49 -16.88
CA GLU A 17 -8.93 -7.21 -17.50
C GLU A 17 -10.26 -6.67 -16.96
N SER A 18 -10.20 -5.86 -15.93
CA SER A 18 -11.34 -5.10 -15.45
C SER A 18 -11.06 -3.62 -15.67
N SER A 19 -12.03 -2.93 -16.24
CA SER A 19 -12.02 -1.47 -16.36
C SER A 19 -12.57 -0.78 -15.12
N PHE A 20 -12.36 -1.37 -13.94
CA PHE A 20 -12.84 -0.78 -12.69
C PHE A 20 -12.16 0.56 -12.44
N SER A 21 -12.96 1.62 -12.28
CA SER A 21 -12.49 3.01 -12.10
C SER A 21 -13.00 3.65 -10.80
N GLY A 22 -13.42 2.84 -9.83
CA GLY A 22 -13.93 3.33 -8.55
C GLY A 22 -12.87 3.48 -7.47
N ASN A 23 -13.33 3.75 -6.26
CA ASN A 23 -12.50 3.74 -5.07
C ASN A 23 -12.68 2.41 -4.32
N ILE A 24 -11.58 1.76 -3.99
CA ILE A 24 -11.55 0.55 -3.16
C ILE A 24 -11.14 0.96 -1.75
N ILE A 25 -12.06 0.84 -0.80
CA ILE A 25 -11.80 1.15 0.60
C ILE A 25 -11.55 -0.14 1.35
N LEU A 26 -10.35 -0.29 1.91
CA LEU A 26 -10.05 -1.37 2.84
C LEU A 26 -10.50 -0.96 4.24
N SER A 27 -11.28 -1.83 4.87
CA SER A 27 -11.67 -1.68 6.27
C SER A 27 -11.68 -3.03 6.97
N GLN A 28 -11.42 -3.03 8.25
CA GLN A 28 -11.54 -4.21 9.09
C GLN A 28 -12.74 -4.06 10.02
N LYS A 29 -13.72 -4.95 9.88
CA LYS A 29 -14.81 -5.12 10.86
C LYS A 29 -14.52 -6.36 11.70
N GLY A 30 -14.55 -6.24 13.00
CA GLY A 30 -14.38 -7.35 13.93
C GLY A 30 -13.31 -7.10 14.99
N THR A 31 -13.31 -7.94 16.00
CA THR A 31 -12.41 -7.84 17.16
C THR A 31 -11.14 -8.68 17.01
N GLN A 32 -10.97 -9.36 15.87
CA GLN A 32 -9.81 -10.22 15.66
C GLN A 32 -8.58 -9.39 15.27
N PRO A 33 -7.43 -9.61 15.91
CA PRO A 33 -6.18 -9.03 15.46
C PRO A 33 -5.80 -9.60 14.08
N GLY A 34 -5.17 -8.80 13.21
CA GLY A 34 -4.67 -9.27 11.92
C GLY A 34 -4.89 -8.32 10.74
N GLY A 35 -5.93 -7.49 10.78
CA GLY A 35 -6.18 -6.51 9.72
C GLY A 35 -6.83 -7.06 8.45
N ALA A 36 -6.75 -6.31 7.38
CA ALA A 36 -7.23 -6.70 6.06
C ALA A 36 -6.11 -6.54 5.03
N ILE A 37 -6.02 -7.50 4.12
CA ILE A 37 -5.02 -7.51 3.05
C ILE A 37 -5.73 -7.53 1.70
N LEU A 38 -5.43 -6.55 0.85
CA LEU A 38 -5.73 -6.58 -0.57
C LEU A 38 -4.43 -6.89 -1.31
N GLN A 39 -4.38 -8.01 -2.01
CA GLN A 39 -3.27 -8.33 -2.92
C GLN A 39 -3.69 -8.09 -4.36
N ILE A 40 -2.88 -7.37 -5.11
CA ILE A 40 -3.15 -7.03 -6.50
C ILE A 40 -1.97 -7.36 -7.41
N THR A 41 -2.30 -7.62 -8.68
CA THR A 41 -1.32 -7.78 -9.77
C THR A 41 -1.90 -7.26 -11.08
N GLY A 42 -1.04 -6.83 -12.00
CA GLY A 42 -1.43 -6.37 -13.33
C GLY A 42 -2.08 -4.98 -13.35
N THR A 43 -2.83 -4.70 -14.40
CA THR A 43 -3.40 -3.38 -14.71
C THR A 43 -4.90 -3.27 -14.44
N ALA A 44 -5.52 -4.31 -13.88
CA ALA A 44 -6.97 -4.36 -13.64
C ALA A 44 -7.51 -3.15 -12.85
N LEU A 45 -6.69 -2.53 -12.01
CA LEU A 45 -7.04 -1.39 -11.18
C LEU A 45 -6.36 -0.09 -11.62
N ALA A 46 -5.83 0.00 -12.84
CA ALA A 46 -5.09 1.19 -13.30
C ALA A 46 -5.90 2.49 -13.22
N ASN A 47 -7.23 2.40 -13.32
CA ASN A 47 -8.15 3.54 -13.20
C ASN A 47 -8.83 3.65 -11.82
N ALA A 48 -8.46 2.80 -10.88
CA ALA A 48 -9.04 2.77 -9.52
C ALA A 48 -8.10 3.38 -8.49
N THR A 49 -8.68 3.97 -7.45
CA THR A 49 -7.92 4.36 -6.25
C THR A 49 -8.04 3.28 -5.18
N VAL A 50 -7.01 3.15 -4.35
CA VAL A 50 -7.07 2.33 -3.14
C VAL A 50 -6.93 3.24 -1.93
N ASP A 51 -7.91 3.14 -1.03
CA ASP A 51 -8.01 3.91 0.19
C ASP A 51 -7.78 2.98 1.40
N LEU A 52 -6.76 3.25 2.17
CA LEU A 52 -6.38 2.49 3.36
C LEU A 52 -6.78 3.21 4.65
N SER A 53 -7.73 4.15 4.59
CA SER A 53 -8.26 4.90 5.75
C SER A 53 -9.39 4.21 6.49
N GLY A 54 -9.84 3.05 6.02
CA GLY A 54 -10.94 2.32 6.64
C GLY A 54 -10.69 1.98 8.11
N SER A 55 -11.76 1.80 8.86
CA SER A 55 -11.69 1.55 10.30
C SER A 55 -10.92 0.28 10.65
N ILE A 56 -10.08 0.36 11.67
CA ILE A 56 -9.35 -0.73 12.28
C ILE A 56 -9.76 -0.83 13.75
N ASN A 57 -10.20 -2.01 14.17
CA ASN A 57 -10.71 -2.21 15.53
C ASN A 57 -9.65 -2.65 16.55
N GLN A 58 -8.43 -2.95 16.10
CA GLN A 58 -7.37 -3.49 16.96
C GLN A 58 -6.04 -2.79 16.74
N SER A 59 -5.36 -2.52 17.83
CA SER A 59 -4.05 -1.84 17.81
C SER A 59 -2.92 -2.62 17.11
N SER A 60 -3.08 -3.92 16.95
CA SER A 60 -2.11 -4.79 16.25
C SER A 60 -2.46 -5.05 14.78
N SER A 61 -3.57 -4.49 14.29
CA SER A 61 -4.04 -4.69 12.93
C SER A 61 -3.47 -3.66 11.96
N ALA A 62 -3.36 -4.01 10.69
CA ALA A 62 -2.98 -3.10 9.62
C ALA A 62 -3.82 -3.35 8.38
N LEU A 63 -4.16 -2.27 7.66
CA LEU A 63 -4.70 -2.36 6.33
C LEU A 63 -3.53 -2.45 5.36
N THR A 64 -3.46 -3.50 4.59
CA THR A 64 -2.27 -3.78 3.78
C THR A 64 -2.64 -3.96 2.32
N LEU A 65 -2.02 -3.16 1.46
CA LEU A 65 -1.97 -3.38 0.03
C LEU A 65 -0.70 -4.16 -0.31
N GLN A 66 -0.85 -5.36 -0.82
CA GLN A 66 0.26 -6.20 -1.30
C GLN A 66 0.33 -6.17 -2.81
N ILE A 67 1.51 -5.90 -3.34
CA ILE A 67 1.79 -5.92 -4.78
C ILE A 67 2.49 -7.23 -5.12
N SER A 68 1.86 -8.03 -6.00
CA SER A 68 2.45 -9.27 -6.50
C SER A 68 3.12 -9.01 -7.85
N ASN A 69 4.43 -8.86 -7.87
CA ASN A 69 5.30 -8.52 -8.99
C ASN A 69 5.10 -7.08 -9.51
N ALA A 70 4.02 -6.81 -10.22
CA ALA A 70 3.71 -5.48 -10.75
C ALA A 70 2.21 -5.21 -10.69
N ALA A 71 1.83 -3.98 -10.37
CA ALA A 71 0.44 -3.52 -10.41
C ALA A 71 0.36 -2.03 -10.76
N SER A 72 -0.79 -1.62 -11.31
CA SER A 72 -1.11 -0.22 -11.59
C SER A 72 -2.37 0.21 -10.85
N LEU A 73 -2.35 1.45 -10.34
CA LEU A 73 -3.47 2.12 -9.67
C LEU A 73 -3.57 3.56 -10.18
N ALA A 74 -4.76 4.16 -10.12
CA ALA A 74 -4.88 5.60 -10.33
C ALA A 74 -4.16 6.38 -9.20
N GLY A 75 -4.33 5.97 -7.95
CA GLY A 75 -3.66 6.62 -6.82
C GLY A 75 -3.91 5.90 -5.50
N LEU A 76 -3.16 6.32 -4.49
CA LEU A 76 -3.28 5.86 -3.12
C LEU A 76 -3.88 6.98 -2.27
N ASN A 77 -4.92 6.64 -1.52
CA ASN A 77 -5.56 7.54 -0.56
C ASN A 77 -5.50 6.99 0.86
N ASP A 78 -5.50 7.93 1.77
CA ASP A 78 -5.59 7.77 3.20
C ASP A 78 -6.18 9.11 3.68
N ALA A 79 -7.46 9.32 3.33
CA ALA A 79 -8.08 10.64 3.30
C ALA A 79 -8.17 11.33 4.67
N ASP A 80 -8.16 10.60 5.78
CA ASP A 80 -8.49 11.16 7.09
C ASP A 80 -7.34 11.17 8.10
N GLY A 81 -6.11 11.12 7.61
CA GLY A 81 -4.93 11.26 8.48
C GLY A 81 -5.03 10.34 9.69
N PHE A 82 -4.81 9.08 9.49
CA PHE A 82 -4.84 8.09 10.56
C PHE A 82 -4.04 8.58 11.76
N SER A 83 -4.72 9.03 12.78
CA SER A 83 -4.12 9.58 14.02
C SER A 83 -3.58 8.49 14.96
N GLY A 84 -3.47 7.25 14.49
CA GLY A 84 -3.03 6.10 15.28
C GLY A 84 -1.68 5.54 14.87
N THR A 85 -1.12 4.67 15.70
CA THR A 85 0.13 3.93 15.45
C THR A 85 0.04 2.90 14.31
N HIS A 86 -1.17 2.67 13.78
CA HIS A 86 -1.48 1.65 12.77
C HIS A 86 -1.85 2.29 11.44
N LYS A 87 -0.84 2.71 10.71
CA LYS A 87 -1.01 3.27 9.37
C LYS A 87 -1.18 2.16 8.34
N GLY A 88 -1.93 2.44 7.27
CA GLY A 88 -1.99 1.58 6.10
C GLY A 88 -0.58 1.25 5.58
N ARG A 89 -0.44 0.11 4.94
CA ARG A 89 0.85 -0.36 4.40
C ARG A 89 0.72 -0.73 2.94
N VAL A 90 1.73 -0.35 2.17
CA VAL A 90 1.94 -0.82 0.80
C VAL A 90 3.25 -1.59 0.78
N GLN A 91 3.20 -2.87 0.41
CA GLN A 91 4.39 -3.74 0.46
C GLN A 91 4.40 -4.75 -0.70
N SER A 92 5.57 -5.30 -1.01
CA SER A 92 5.67 -6.45 -1.91
C SER A 92 5.04 -7.70 -1.26
N ALA A 93 4.34 -8.49 -2.05
CA ALA A 93 3.84 -9.80 -1.63
C ALA A 93 4.95 -10.86 -1.60
N ASN A 94 6.12 -10.57 -2.16
CA ASN A 94 7.23 -11.50 -2.35
C ASN A 94 8.52 -10.96 -1.72
N SER A 95 9.53 -11.81 -1.64
CA SER A 95 10.90 -11.41 -1.26
C SER A 95 11.60 -10.57 -2.33
N SER A 96 11.10 -10.57 -3.55
CA SER A 96 11.55 -9.70 -4.63
C SER A 96 10.85 -8.35 -4.59
N ARG A 97 11.51 -7.32 -5.11
CA ARG A 97 10.95 -5.98 -5.22
C ARG A 97 9.79 -5.97 -6.22
N ALA A 98 8.66 -5.37 -5.83
CA ALA A 98 7.49 -5.25 -6.69
C ALA A 98 7.38 -3.83 -7.28
N ASN A 99 6.77 -3.73 -8.46
CA ASN A 99 6.53 -2.46 -9.14
C ASN A 99 5.10 -1.98 -8.88
N LEU A 100 4.95 -0.77 -8.33
CA LEU A 100 3.67 -0.09 -8.22
C LEU A 100 3.69 1.16 -9.10
N THR A 101 2.85 1.17 -10.13
CA THR A 101 2.70 2.31 -11.02
C THR A 101 1.44 3.09 -10.69
N LEU A 102 1.57 4.39 -10.48
CA LEU A 102 0.47 5.33 -10.25
C LEU A 102 0.18 6.06 -11.55
N THR A 103 -1.02 5.86 -12.11
CA THR A 103 -1.41 6.28 -13.46
C THR A 103 -2.44 7.40 -13.49
N GLY A 104 -2.95 7.82 -12.33
CA GLY A 104 -4.06 8.76 -12.24
C GLY A 104 -3.71 10.21 -12.61
N ASN A 105 -4.76 10.99 -12.87
CA ASN A 105 -4.69 12.41 -13.19
C ASN A 105 -5.22 13.31 -12.05
N GLY A 106 -5.65 12.72 -10.94
CA GLY A 106 -6.16 13.44 -9.77
C GLY A 106 -5.09 13.84 -8.75
N ASN A 107 -5.54 14.40 -7.65
CA ASN A 107 -4.72 14.68 -6.48
C ASN A 107 -5.01 13.65 -5.40
N TYR A 108 -3.99 12.93 -4.98
CA TYR A 108 -4.09 11.84 -4.00
C TYR A 108 -3.16 12.11 -2.83
N THR A 109 -3.58 11.74 -1.63
CA THR A 109 -2.74 11.85 -0.42
C THR A 109 -2.71 10.53 0.31
N TYR A 110 -1.52 10.07 0.66
CA TYR A 110 -1.31 8.84 1.38
C TYR A 110 -0.36 9.04 2.57
N GLY A 111 -0.86 8.82 3.78
CA GLY A 111 -0.14 8.98 5.05
C GLY A 111 0.42 7.67 5.63
N GLY A 112 0.15 6.54 4.99
CA GLY A 112 0.62 5.22 5.42
C GLY A 112 2.10 4.94 5.09
N ASN A 113 2.51 3.70 5.32
CA ASN A 113 3.87 3.26 5.05
C ASN A 113 3.98 2.66 3.65
N ILE A 114 5.00 3.04 2.88
CA ILE A 114 5.32 2.45 1.58
C ILE A 114 6.65 1.71 1.67
N GLY A 115 6.63 0.46 1.21
CA GLY A 115 7.73 -0.46 1.39
C GLY A 115 7.84 -0.93 2.85
N ALA A 116 8.48 -2.04 3.05
CA ALA A 116 8.74 -2.57 4.38
C ALA A 116 9.96 -3.49 4.31
N THR A 117 10.61 -3.71 5.42
CA THR A 117 11.69 -4.71 5.53
C THR A 117 11.15 -6.08 5.88
N THR A 118 9.93 -6.14 6.43
CA THR A 118 9.25 -7.38 6.80
C THR A 118 7.83 -7.38 6.28
N GLN A 119 7.38 -8.52 5.78
CA GLN A 119 6.03 -8.70 5.28
C GLN A 119 5.05 -8.83 6.45
N HIS A 120 3.94 -8.10 6.39
CA HIS A 120 2.79 -8.38 7.25
C HIS A 120 1.99 -9.52 6.61
N SER A 121 2.18 -10.73 7.10
CA SER A 121 1.52 -11.92 6.53
C SER A 121 0.09 -12.11 7.00
N GLY A 122 -0.33 -11.37 8.01
CA GLY A 122 -1.66 -11.52 8.62
C GLY A 122 -1.89 -12.85 9.34
N VAL A 123 -0.92 -13.73 9.37
CA VAL A 123 -0.99 -15.03 10.01
C VAL A 123 0.14 -15.15 11.02
N ASN A 124 -0.22 -15.30 12.29
CA ASN A 124 0.69 -15.66 13.40
C ASN A 124 1.97 -14.83 13.54
N GLY A 125 1.96 -13.56 13.15
CA GLY A 125 3.15 -12.71 13.28
C GLY A 125 4.36 -13.18 12.47
N ASN A 126 4.16 -14.06 11.49
CA ASN A 126 5.23 -14.56 10.65
C ASN A 126 5.71 -13.45 9.72
N THR A 127 6.85 -12.87 10.02
CA THR A 127 7.47 -11.79 9.25
C THR A 127 8.47 -12.40 8.26
N THR A 128 8.08 -12.53 7.01
CA THR A 128 9.02 -12.83 5.93
C THR A 128 9.63 -11.55 5.40
N PRO A 129 10.92 -11.53 5.03
CA PRO A 129 11.51 -10.37 4.37
C PRO A 129 10.75 -10.02 3.09
N THR A 130 10.50 -8.73 2.86
CA THR A 130 9.91 -8.25 1.61
C THR A 130 10.96 -7.58 0.74
N GLY A 131 10.84 -7.72 -0.58
CA GLY A 131 11.76 -7.13 -1.54
C GLY A 131 11.67 -5.60 -1.67
N GLY A 132 10.70 -4.96 -1.01
CA GLY A 132 10.44 -3.52 -1.14
C GLY A 132 9.59 -3.18 -2.36
N ILE A 133 9.47 -1.88 -2.65
CA ILE A 133 8.62 -1.34 -3.72
C ILE A 133 9.44 -0.48 -4.68
N ASN A 134 9.23 -0.63 -5.97
CA ASN A 134 9.52 0.39 -6.97
C ASN A 134 8.25 1.18 -7.19
N LEU A 135 8.20 2.42 -6.70
CA LEU A 135 7.08 3.32 -6.88
C LEU A 135 7.32 4.19 -8.12
N ILE A 136 6.44 4.09 -9.10
CA ILE A 136 6.55 4.77 -10.38
C ILE A 136 5.35 5.71 -10.51
N MET A 137 5.58 7.01 -10.61
CA MET A 137 4.56 7.99 -10.95
C MET A 137 4.57 8.19 -12.46
N ALA A 138 3.56 7.66 -13.14
CA ALA A 138 3.42 7.73 -14.60
C ALA A 138 2.21 8.55 -15.04
N GLY A 139 1.25 8.81 -14.15
CA GLY A 139 0.08 9.64 -14.40
C GLY A 139 0.43 11.14 -14.46
N THR A 140 -0.55 11.94 -14.84
CA THR A 140 -0.41 13.41 -14.91
C THR A 140 -0.84 14.14 -13.63
N GLY A 141 -1.41 13.40 -12.66
CA GLY A 141 -1.86 13.95 -11.38
C GLY A 141 -0.75 14.22 -10.36
N THR A 142 -1.16 14.35 -9.12
CA THR A 142 -0.26 14.51 -7.97
C THR A 142 -0.49 13.40 -6.95
N GLN A 143 0.56 12.73 -6.54
CA GLN A 143 0.55 11.85 -5.37
C GLN A 143 1.39 12.48 -4.25
N ASN A 144 0.75 12.80 -3.14
CA ASN A 144 1.39 13.33 -1.95
C ASN A 144 1.61 12.19 -0.95
N LEU A 145 2.85 11.94 -0.55
CA LEU A 145 3.25 10.94 0.43
C LEU A 145 3.63 11.65 1.73
N THR A 146 2.77 11.56 2.74
CA THR A 146 3.00 12.18 4.05
C THR A 146 3.43 11.17 5.10
N GLY A 147 3.35 9.89 4.78
CA GLY A 147 3.77 8.78 5.63
C GLY A 147 5.24 8.38 5.45
N THR A 148 5.57 7.23 5.99
CA THR A 148 6.94 6.71 5.95
C THR A 148 7.20 5.93 4.65
N VAL A 149 8.29 6.24 3.97
CA VAL A 149 8.75 5.51 2.78
C VAL A 149 10.04 4.78 3.12
N ILE A 150 10.01 3.45 3.12
CA ILE A 150 11.14 2.60 3.50
C ILE A 150 11.34 1.53 2.43
N ASN A 151 12.60 1.19 2.12
CA ASN A 151 12.91 0.14 1.15
C ASN A 151 12.16 0.33 -0.18
N ALA A 152 12.09 1.56 -0.68
CA ALA A 152 11.44 1.92 -1.92
C ALA A 152 12.39 2.65 -2.86
N ASN A 153 12.32 2.31 -4.15
CA ASN A 153 12.88 3.13 -5.23
C ASN A 153 11.75 3.97 -5.81
N ILE A 154 12.04 5.22 -6.13
CA ILE A 154 11.05 6.17 -6.62
C ILE A 154 11.47 6.66 -8.00
N THR A 155 10.52 6.64 -8.94
CA THR A 155 10.70 7.15 -10.29
C THR A 155 9.52 8.04 -10.65
N ALA A 156 9.76 9.26 -11.10
CA ALA A 156 8.76 10.15 -11.66
C ALA A 156 8.93 10.17 -13.19
N GLN A 157 7.92 9.70 -13.91
CA GLN A 157 7.84 9.70 -15.37
C GLN A 157 6.83 10.72 -15.89
N GLY A 158 5.93 11.19 -15.00
CA GLY A 158 4.90 12.18 -15.30
C GLY A 158 4.30 12.71 -14.01
N GLY A 159 3.51 13.79 -14.09
CA GLY A 159 2.83 14.40 -12.96
C GLY A 159 3.76 14.87 -11.83
N ALA A 160 3.27 14.82 -10.60
CA ALA A 160 4.01 15.23 -9.42
C ALA A 160 3.97 14.17 -8.32
N LEU A 161 5.13 13.81 -7.80
CA LEU A 161 5.27 13.01 -6.59
C LEU A 161 5.86 13.89 -5.49
N LYS A 162 5.09 14.17 -4.45
CA LYS A 162 5.51 14.97 -3.29
C LYS A 162 5.78 14.03 -2.11
N ILE A 163 6.94 14.19 -1.46
CA ILE A 163 7.33 13.42 -0.28
C ILE A 163 7.54 14.40 0.85
N ASN A 164 6.60 14.41 1.80
CA ASN A 164 6.54 15.40 2.88
C ASN A 164 6.95 14.83 4.24
N ASN A 165 7.74 13.76 4.28
CA ASN A 165 8.19 13.20 5.55
C ASN A 165 9.71 13.35 5.72
N SER A 166 10.10 14.06 6.78
CA SER A 166 11.50 14.32 7.15
C SER A 166 12.22 13.14 7.83
N SER A 167 11.51 12.09 8.22
CA SER A 167 12.05 11.07 9.14
C SER A 167 12.41 9.73 8.50
N ALA A 168 12.20 9.53 7.21
CA ALA A 168 12.11 8.18 6.66
C ALA A 168 12.98 7.89 5.45
N CYS A 169 14.04 8.66 5.25
CA CYS A 169 14.79 8.48 4.01
C CYS A 169 16.14 7.82 4.23
N SER A 170 16.19 6.49 4.20
CA SER A 170 17.49 5.83 4.25
C SER A 170 18.11 5.50 2.88
N LYS A 171 17.36 5.45 1.79
CA LYS A 171 17.90 5.33 0.40
C LYS A 171 16.82 5.68 -0.63
N TYR A 172 16.96 6.81 -1.32
CA TYR A 172 16.18 7.14 -2.51
C TYR A 172 17.06 7.12 -3.75
N TYR A 173 16.51 6.59 -4.82
CA TYR A 173 16.95 6.92 -6.16
C TYR A 173 15.80 7.66 -6.83
N ILE A 174 15.87 9.00 -6.91
CA ILE A 174 14.94 9.79 -7.73
C ILE A 174 15.53 9.80 -9.13
N ARG A 175 14.81 9.23 -10.08
CA ARG A 175 15.07 9.41 -11.52
C ARG A 175 13.95 10.30 -12.07
N VAL A 176 14.33 11.38 -12.70
CA VAL A 176 13.48 12.30 -13.47
C VAL A 176 13.63 11.94 -14.93
#